data_353a957cd330c124ee103bcc9cd41d0f
#
_entry.id   353a957cd330c124ee103bcc9cd41d0f
#
_cell.length_a   1.000
_cell.length_b   1.000
_cell.length_c   1.000
_cell.angle_alpha   90.00
_cell.angle_beta   90.00
_cell.angle_gamma   90.00
#
_symmetry.space_group_name_H-M   'P 1'
#
loop_
_entity.id
_entity.type
_entity.pdbx_description
1 polymer ?
#
loop_
_entity_poly.entity_id
_entity_poly.type
_entity_poly.pdbx_seq_one_letter_code
_entity_poly.pdbx_strand_id
1 'polypeptide(L)'
;MRLQTRLMDLGYNTYKPTGSYQSLTQRFVQSYQAAAGQSPTGRMEPEALTALYSTNAPIKPFEATIPLTFTAQSSYFSVTGEALPWDTVKSRLQSGESLTVTNCATGATCTLLYEEGSGHAHLTPSGAADAAAMTAWLGSQNSFYKIAVTALIDGQPIAASLQWDGSSRACLYFSGSSSHVLGLSDTEHDSLVKKAAGQ
;
A
#
# COMPACT_ATOMS: atom_id res chain seq x y z
N MET A 1 7.96 -22.48 13.72
CA MET A 1 8.82 -21.86 12.66
C MET A 1 9.21 -22.81 11.55
N ARG A 2 9.84 -23.96 11.80
CA ARG A 2 10.33 -24.88 10.73
C ARG A 2 9.28 -25.22 9.67
N LEU A 3 8.05 -25.53 10.04
CA LEU A 3 6.95 -25.81 9.11
C LEU A 3 6.67 -24.64 8.16
N GLN A 4 6.52 -23.45 8.70
CA GLN A 4 6.22 -22.24 7.91
C GLN A 4 7.37 -21.86 6.98
N THR A 5 8.63 -22.06 7.43
CA THR A 5 9.81 -21.88 6.59
C THR A 5 9.80 -22.88 5.43
N ARG A 6 9.56 -24.18 5.70
CA ARG A 6 9.50 -25.18 4.64
C ARG A 6 8.37 -24.91 3.62
N LEU A 7 7.20 -24.49 4.09
CA LEU A 7 6.10 -24.06 3.21
C LEU A 7 6.48 -22.83 2.38
N MET A 8 7.33 -21.95 2.91
CA MET A 8 7.85 -20.79 2.18
C MET A 8 8.86 -21.23 1.11
N ASP A 9 9.79 -22.14 1.44
CA ASP A 9 10.78 -22.69 0.49
C ASP A 9 10.08 -23.40 -0.69
N LEU A 10 8.92 -24.01 -0.43
CA LEU A 10 8.11 -24.68 -1.44
C LEU A 10 7.12 -23.74 -2.16
N GLY A 11 7.08 -22.45 -1.84
CA GLY A 11 6.24 -21.44 -2.49
C GLY A 11 4.79 -21.35 -1.99
N TYR A 12 4.43 -22.08 -0.92
CA TYR A 12 3.06 -22.04 -0.36
C TYR A 12 2.86 -20.94 0.67
N ASN A 13 3.90 -20.53 1.39
CA ASN A 13 3.86 -19.44 2.35
C ASN A 13 4.56 -18.21 1.78
N THR A 14 3.81 -17.11 1.61
CA THR A 14 4.32 -15.84 1.08
C THR A 14 4.66 -14.83 2.17
N TYR A 15 4.50 -15.20 3.44
CA TYR A 15 4.72 -14.31 4.59
C TYR A 15 5.86 -14.80 5.48
N LYS A 16 6.49 -13.88 6.18
CA LYS A 16 7.55 -14.20 7.15
C LYS A 16 7.03 -15.19 8.20
N PRO A 17 7.75 -16.31 8.46
CA PRO A 17 7.37 -17.27 9.49
C PRO A 17 7.29 -16.63 10.88
N THR A 18 6.12 -16.74 11.52
CA THR A 18 5.84 -16.14 12.84
C THR A 18 6.01 -17.11 14.00
N GLY A 19 6.04 -18.42 13.72
CA GLY A 19 6.02 -19.47 14.72
C GLY A 19 4.60 -19.83 15.23
N SER A 20 3.59 -19.05 14.90
CA SER A 20 2.20 -19.29 15.32
C SER A 20 1.41 -20.03 14.25
N TYR A 21 0.78 -21.15 14.62
CA TYR A 21 -0.08 -21.93 13.71
C TYR A 21 -1.51 -21.42 13.79
N GLN A 22 -1.85 -20.41 12.96
CA GLN A 22 -3.16 -19.77 12.91
C GLN A 22 -3.81 -19.99 11.53
N SER A 23 -4.97 -19.38 11.29
CA SER A 23 -5.79 -19.55 10.08
C SER A 23 -5.02 -19.37 8.78
N LEU A 24 -4.07 -18.46 8.74
CA LEU A 24 -3.23 -18.24 7.55
C LEU A 24 -2.30 -19.43 7.29
N THR A 25 -1.66 -19.95 8.34
CA THR A 25 -0.81 -21.16 8.23
C THR A 25 -1.66 -22.37 7.83
N GLN A 26 -2.89 -22.50 8.36
CA GLN A 26 -3.82 -23.56 7.95
C GLN A 26 -4.14 -23.50 6.45
N ARG A 27 -4.37 -22.32 5.89
CA ARG A 27 -4.58 -22.12 4.43
C ARG A 27 -3.38 -22.54 3.61
N PHE A 28 -2.17 -22.22 4.04
CA PHE A 28 -0.95 -22.66 3.35
C PHE A 28 -0.78 -24.18 3.39
N VAL A 29 -1.08 -24.79 4.53
CA VAL A 29 -1.09 -26.25 4.69
C VAL A 29 -2.15 -26.89 3.79
N GLN A 30 -3.37 -26.36 3.73
CA GLN A 30 -4.42 -26.84 2.83
C GLN A 30 -3.98 -26.77 1.35
N SER A 31 -3.36 -25.67 0.95
CA SER A 31 -2.84 -25.49 -0.42
C SER A 31 -1.74 -26.51 -0.75
N TYR A 32 -0.83 -26.77 0.20
CA TYR A 32 0.19 -27.81 0.05
C TYR A 32 -0.43 -29.21 -0.03
N GLN A 33 -1.33 -29.56 0.88
CA GLN A 33 -2.01 -30.87 0.91
C GLN A 33 -2.72 -31.15 -0.43
N ALA A 34 -3.46 -30.16 -0.94
CA ALA A 34 -4.13 -30.29 -2.22
C ALA A 34 -3.13 -30.57 -3.37
N ALA A 35 -2.00 -29.87 -3.42
CA ALA A 35 -0.96 -30.09 -4.40
C ALA A 35 -0.23 -31.43 -4.22
N ALA A 36 -0.17 -31.94 -3.00
CA ALA A 36 0.39 -33.25 -2.68
C ALA A 36 -0.61 -34.44 -2.88
N GLY A 37 -1.82 -34.14 -3.39
CA GLY A 37 -2.86 -35.16 -3.57
C GLY A 37 -3.46 -35.66 -2.25
N GLN A 38 -3.31 -34.91 -1.16
CA GLN A 38 -3.84 -35.23 0.16
C GLN A 38 -5.15 -34.44 0.42
N SER A 39 -5.95 -34.91 1.36
CA SER A 39 -7.14 -34.17 1.82
C SER A 39 -6.72 -32.83 2.44
N PRO A 40 -7.26 -31.68 2.01
CA PRO A 40 -6.83 -30.35 2.48
C PRO A 40 -7.46 -29.99 3.83
N THR A 41 -7.08 -30.72 4.88
CA THR A 41 -7.61 -30.54 6.25
C THR A 41 -7.06 -29.30 6.95
N GLY A 42 -5.91 -28.79 6.50
CA GLY A 42 -5.19 -27.71 7.19
C GLY A 42 -4.47 -28.17 8.46
N ARG A 43 -4.40 -29.48 8.72
CA ARG A 43 -3.65 -30.09 9.83
C ARG A 43 -2.49 -30.88 9.29
N MET A 44 -1.33 -30.76 9.91
CA MET A 44 -0.13 -31.52 9.51
C MET A 44 -0.04 -32.81 10.33
N GLU A 45 -0.69 -33.84 9.83
CA GLU A 45 -0.54 -35.20 10.36
C GLU A 45 0.87 -35.76 10.03
N PRO A 46 1.37 -36.80 10.72
CA PRO A 46 2.73 -37.31 10.56
C PRO A 46 3.09 -37.66 9.10
N GLU A 47 2.17 -38.25 8.34
CA GLU A 47 2.36 -38.60 6.93
C GLU A 47 2.50 -37.36 6.07
N ALA A 48 1.66 -36.34 6.29
CA ALA A 48 1.71 -35.05 5.56
C ALA A 48 3.01 -34.32 5.90
N LEU A 49 3.45 -34.38 7.15
CA LEU A 49 4.71 -33.78 7.58
C LEU A 49 5.92 -34.48 6.92
N THR A 50 5.92 -35.80 6.86
CA THR A 50 6.97 -36.58 6.17
C THR A 50 7.03 -36.23 4.70
N ALA A 51 5.88 -36.14 4.02
CA ALA A 51 5.79 -35.74 2.62
C ALA A 51 6.30 -34.31 2.39
N LEU A 52 6.01 -33.36 3.30
CA LEU A 52 6.46 -31.99 3.20
C LEU A 52 8.00 -31.85 3.23
N TYR A 53 8.68 -32.69 4.01
CA TYR A 53 10.13 -32.67 4.12
C TYR A 53 10.83 -33.63 3.18
N SER A 54 10.07 -34.35 2.34
CA SER A 54 10.68 -35.22 1.30
C SER A 54 11.33 -34.40 0.18
N THR A 55 12.21 -35.03 -0.57
CA THR A 55 12.83 -34.47 -1.76
C THR A 55 11.83 -34.28 -2.93
N ASN A 56 10.73 -35.06 -2.89
CA ASN A 56 9.67 -35.05 -3.90
C ASN A 56 8.47 -34.19 -3.48
N ALA A 57 8.61 -33.35 -2.44
CA ALA A 57 7.56 -32.44 -2.02
C ALA A 57 7.16 -31.52 -3.19
N PRO A 58 5.87 -31.40 -3.52
CA PRO A 58 5.43 -30.56 -4.63
C PRO A 58 5.84 -29.11 -4.35
N ILE A 59 6.48 -28.50 -5.34
CA ILE A 59 6.81 -27.08 -5.33
C ILE A 59 5.64 -26.35 -6.00
N LYS A 60 5.09 -25.34 -5.36
CA LYS A 60 4.17 -24.43 -6.01
C LYS A 60 4.98 -23.54 -6.95
N PRO A 61 4.79 -23.67 -8.28
CA PRO A 61 5.49 -22.77 -9.18
C PRO A 61 5.13 -21.34 -8.78
N PHE A 62 6.12 -20.46 -8.73
CA PHE A 62 5.88 -19.04 -8.68
C PHE A 62 5.17 -18.69 -10.00
N GLU A 63 3.84 -18.70 -9.98
CA GLU A 63 3.09 -18.08 -11.05
C GLU A 63 3.41 -16.57 -10.93
N ALA A 64 4.36 -16.14 -11.74
CA ALA A 64 4.45 -14.73 -12.11
C ALA A 64 3.16 -14.43 -12.90
N THR A 65 2.06 -14.25 -12.18
CA THR A 65 0.75 -13.85 -12.73
C THR A 65 0.75 -12.39 -13.18
N ILE A 66 1.91 -11.77 -13.12
CA ILE A 66 2.16 -10.54 -13.84
C ILE A 66 3.05 -10.96 -15.00
N PRO A 67 2.58 -10.94 -16.26
CA PRO A 67 3.52 -10.93 -17.36
C PRO A 67 4.47 -9.77 -17.05
N LEU A 68 5.72 -10.08 -16.71
CA LEU A 68 6.81 -9.12 -16.75
C LEU A 68 7.02 -8.76 -18.24
N THR A 69 6.03 -8.18 -18.86
CA THR A 69 6.27 -7.20 -19.91
C THR A 69 6.94 -6.05 -19.17
N PHE A 70 8.26 -6.14 -19.05
CA PHE A 70 9.09 -4.97 -18.94
C PHE A 70 8.93 -4.19 -20.24
N THR A 71 7.81 -3.59 -20.46
CA THR A 71 7.80 -2.26 -20.98
C THR A 71 8.58 -1.51 -19.92
N ALA A 72 9.76 -1.01 -20.29
CA ALA A 72 10.42 0.02 -19.52
C ALA A 72 9.39 1.15 -19.41
N GLN A 73 8.48 1.02 -18.47
CA GLN A 73 7.63 2.10 -18.04
C GLN A 73 8.65 3.03 -17.40
N SER A 74 8.99 4.05 -18.17
CA SER A 74 9.67 5.23 -17.65
C SER A 74 9.12 5.41 -16.24
N SER A 75 9.97 5.29 -15.23
CA SER A 75 9.61 5.44 -13.81
C SER A 75 9.20 6.89 -13.48
N TYR A 76 8.91 7.68 -14.50
CA TYR A 76 8.43 9.03 -14.42
C TYR A 76 6.91 9.00 -14.44
N PHE A 77 6.31 9.50 -13.37
CA PHE A 77 4.89 9.77 -13.37
C PHE A 77 4.54 10.75 -14.49
N SER A 78 3.38 10.56 -15.12
CA SER A 78 2.88 11.46 -16.18
C SER A 78 2.48 12.83 -15.63
N VAL A 79 2.24 12.92 -14.32
CA VAL A 79 1.88 14.14 -13.61
C VAL A 79 2.85 14.33 -12.46
N THR A 80 3.54 15.47 -12.45
CA THR A 80 4.46 15.85 -11.38
C THR A 80 4.09 17.22 -10.83
N GLY A 81 4.52 17.51 -9.59
CA GLY A 81 4.28 18.77 -8.91
C GLY A 81 5.55 19.31 -8.26
N GLU A 82 5.48 20.54 -7.77
CA GLU A 82 6.58 21.16 -7.03
C GLU A 82 6.67 20.56 -5.62
N ALA A 83 7.88 20.21 -5.16
CA ALA A 83 8.10 19.76 -3.78
C ALA A 83 8.19 20.97 -2.85
N LEU A 84 7.14 21.24 -2.09
CA LEU A 84 7.11 22.31 -1.10
C LEU A 84 7.12 21.77 0.34
N PRO A 85 7.82 22.47 1.27
CA PRO A 85 7.76 22.16 2.69
C PRO A 85 6.33 22.27 3.25
N TRP A 86 5.98 21.39 4.19
CA TRP A 86 4.67 21.40 4.83
C TRP A 86 4.29 22.76 5.42
N ASP A 87 5.18 23.43 6.11
CA ASP A 87 4.89 24.74 6.70
C ASP A 87 4.52 25.80 5.65
N THR A 88 5.15 25.75 4.47
CA THR A 88 4.80 26.60 3.34
C THR A 88 3.43 26.28 2.80
N VAL A 89 3.12 24.99 2.61
CA VAL A 89 1.82 24.54 2.13
C VAL A 89 0.72 24.87 3.15
N LYS A 90 0.95 24.57 4.42
CA LYS A 90 0.01 24.84 5.51
C LYS A 90 -0.40 26.31 5.58
N SER A 91 0.53 27.24 5.32
CA SER A 91 0.23 28.67 5.35
C SER A 91 -0.70 29.15 4.22
N ARG A 92 -0.89 28.32 3.19
CA ARG A 92 -1.76 28.62 2.02
C ARG A 92 -3.16 27.98 2.16
N LEU A 93 -3.31 26.93 2.98
CA LEU A 93 -4.54 26.17 3.10
C LEU A 93 -5.53 26.81 4.08
N GLN A 94 -6.80 26.82 3.71
CA GLN A 94 -7.89 27.27 4.56
C GLN A 94 -8.87 26.12 4.84
N SER A 95 -9.35 26.02 6.09
CA SER A 95 -10.31 24.98 6.45
C SER A 95 -11.58 25.07 5.61
N GLY A 96 -12.04 23.94 5.06
CA GLY A 96 -13.14 23.85 4.12
C GLY A 96 -12.74 24.06 2.65
N GLU A 97 -11.47 24.35 2.36
CA GLU A 97 -10.99 24.51 0.99
C GLU A 97 -11.02 23.18 0.22
N SER A 98 -11.46 23.26 -1.04
CA SER A 98 -11.48 22.13 -1.97
C SER A 98 -10.16 22.00 -2.70
N LEU A 99 -9.48 20.86 -2.54
CA LEU A 99 -8.25 20.55 -3.26
C LEU A 99 -8.51 19.49 -4.33
N THR A 100 -8.12 19.76 -5.57
CA THR A 100 -8.05 18.72 -6.60
C THR A 100 -6.78 17.92 -6.41
N VAL A 101 -6.92 16.63 -6.12
CA VAL A 101 -5.81 15.69 -5.94
C VAL A 101 -5.73 14.78 -7.16
N THR A 102 -4.55 14.67 -7.76
CA THR A 102 -4.28 13.86 -8.95
C THR A 102 -3.36 12.70 -8.62
N ASN A 103 -3.77 11.48 -8.93
CA ASN A 103 -2.92 10.30 -8.83
C ASN A 103 -1.82 10.36 -9.89
N CYS A 104 -0.57 10.44 -9.48
CA CYS A 104 0.58 10.61 -10.39
C CYS A 104 0.74 9.44 -11.38
N ALA A 105 0.38 8.23 -10.97
CA ALA A 105 0.53 7.03 -11.79
C ALA A 105 -0.53 6.91 -12.90
N THR A 106 -1.76 7.38 -12.64
CA THR A 106 -2.90 7.19 -13.54
C THR A 106 -3.41 8.47 -14.18
N GLY A 107 -3.09 9.64 -13.61
CA GLY A 107 -3.66 10.93 -14.00
C GLY A 107 -5.12 11.12 -13.54
N ALA A 108 -5.70 10.14 -12.84
CA ALA A 108 -7.05 10.26 -12.31
C ALA A 108 -7.10 11.29 -11.18
N THR A 109 -8.24 11.98 -11.03
CA THR A 109 -8.43 13.06 -10.05
C THR A 109 -9.56 12.75 -9.09
N CYS A 110 -9.47 13.29 -7.88
CA CYS A 110 -10.58 13.41 -6.94
C CYS A 110 -10.52 14.77 -6.21
N THR A 111 -11.61 15.14 -5.59
CA THR A 111 -11.70 16.37 -4.80
C THR A 111 -11.77 16.04 -3.31
N LEU A 112 -10.87 16.64 -2.54
CA LEU A 112 -10.80 16.49 -1.10
C LEU A 112 -10.98 17.86 -0.44
N LEU A 113 -11.69 17.89 0.69
CA LEU A 113 -11.88 19.08 1.50
C LEU A 113 -10.84 19.11 2.61
N TYR A 114 -10.04 20.15 2.67
CA TYR A 114 -9.07 20.33 3.75
C TYR A 114 -9.79 20.69 5.05
N GLU A 115 -9.50 19.97 6.12
CA GLU A 115 -10.06 20.21 7.45
C GLU A 115 -9.08 20.98 8.32
N GLU A 116 -7.97 20.33 8.61
CA GLU A 116 -6.93 20.84 9.52
C GLU A 116 -5.59 20.10 9.30
N GLY A 117 -4.54 20.55 9.95
CA GLY A 117 -3.25 19.83 9.95
C GLY A 117 -2.23 20.44 10.89
N SER A 118 -1.58 19.61 11.70
CA SER A 118 -0.42 20.02 12.51
C SER A 118 0.88 19.58 11.85
N GLY A 119 1.09 18.28 11.65
CA GLY A 119 2.26 17.69 11.01
C GLY A 119 2.09 17.34 9.54
N HIS A 120 0.86 17.21 9.06
CA HIS A 120 0.43 16.98 7.69
C HIS A 120 -1.04 17.40 7.55
N ALA A 121 -1.59 17.38 6.34
CA ALA A 121 -2.97 17.78 6.11
C ALA A 121 -3.95 16.61 6.33
N HIS A 122 -5.06 16.88 7.01
CA HIS A 122 -6.23 16.01 7.10
C HIS A 122 -7.33 16.53 6.19
N LEU A 123 -7.90 15.61 5.39
CA LEU A 123 -8.89 15.92 4.39
C LEU A 123 -10.01 14.89 4.40
N THR A 124 -11.19 15.28 3.92
CA THR A 124 -12.30 14.36 3.66
C THR A 124 -12.66 14.38 2.18
N PRO A 125 -13.11 13.26 1.58
CA PRO A 125 -13.67 13.28 0.23
C PRO A 125 -14.85 14.24 0.14
N SER A 126 -14.93 15.04 -0.93
CA SER A 126 -15.99 16.04 -1.09
C SER A 126 -17.38 15.41 -1.32
N GLY A 127 -17.41 14.14 -1.70
CA GLY A 127 -18.62 13.38 -1.92
C GLY A 127 -18.38 11.89 -2.16
N ALA A 128 -19.45 11.15 -2.43
CA ALA A 128 -19.41 9.69 -2.59
C ALA A 128 -18.54 9.25 -3.78
N ALA A 129 -18.50 10.02 -4.87
CA ALA A 129 -17.65 9.72 -6.03
C ALA A 129 -16.16 9.82 -5.68
N ASP A 130 -15.78 10.85 -4.92
CA ASP A 130 -14.40 11.06 -4.47
C ASP A 130 -13.98 10.00 -3.45
N ALA A 131 -14.87 9.62 -2.54
CA ALA A 131 -14.65 8.52 -1.60
C ALA A 131 -14.43 7.17 -2.35
N ALA A 132 -15.20 6.92 -3.40
CA ALA A 132 -15.02 5.74 -4.26
C ALA A 132 -13.70 5.79 -5.03
N ALA A 133 -13.30 6.94 -5.57
CA ALA A 133 -12.01 7.13 -6.22
C ALA A 133 -10.86 6.85 -5.26
N MET A 134 -10.90 7.40 -4.04
CA MET A 134 -9.89 7.13 -3.02
C MET A 134 -9.84 5.65 -2.64
N THR A 135 -10.98 4.99 -2.51
CA THR A 135 -11.03 3.54 -2.23
C THR A 135 -10.42 2.73 -3.37
N ALA A 136 -10.65 3.14 -4.62
CA ALA A 136 -10.03 2.50 -5.78
C ALA A 136 -8.50 2.68 -5.81
N TRP A 137 -7.98 3.81 -5.33
CA TRP A 137 -6.55 4.10 -5.30
C TRP A 137 -5.81 3.46 -4.11
N LEU A 138 -6.42 3.49 -2.93
CA LEU A 138 -5.78 3.15 -1.66
C LEU A 138 -6.29 1.84 -1.05
N GLY A 139 -7.34 1.24 -1.59
CA GLY A 139 -8.05 0.13 -0.97
C GLY A 139 -8.98 0.57 0.15
N SER A 140 -9.30 -0.34 1.08
CA SER A 140 -10.17 -0.02 2.21
C SER A 140 -9.56 1.03 3.15
N GLN A 141 -10.40 1.71 3.93
CA GLN A 141 -9.98 2.74 4.90
C GLN A 141 -8.97 2.26 5.95
N ASN A 142 -8.89 0.95 6.21
CA ASN A 142 -7.89 0.34 7.07
C ASN A 142 -6.60 -0.06 6.33
N SER A 143 -6.44 0.35 5.08
CA SER A 143 -5.24 0.09 4.30
C SER A 143 -4.14 1.05 4.72
N PHE A 144 -2.92 0.52 4.91
CA PHE A 144 -1.71 1.34 5.08
C PHE A 144 -1.05 1.68 3.74
N TYR A 145 -1.77 1.48 2.64
CA TYR A 145 -1.24 1.76 1.30
C TYR A 145 -1.11 3.26 1.07
N LYS A 146 0.01 3.66 0.48
CA LYS A 146 0.38 5.04 0.20
C LYS A 146 0.61 5.21 -1.29
N ILE A 147 0.25 6.34 -1.84
CA ILE A 147 0.49 6.67 -3.25
C ILE A 147 1.07 8.06 -3.43
N ALA A 148 1.82 8.23 -4.52
CA ALA A 148 2.27 9.53 -4.96
C ALA A 148 1.14 10.28 -5.67
N VAL A 149 0.90 11.52 -5.27
CA VAL A 149 -0.15 12.38 -5.82
C VAL A 149 0.39 13.80 -5.99
N THR A 150 -0.32 14.62 -6.76
CA THR A 150 -0.20 16.08 -6.68
C THR A 150 -1.49 16.68 -6.14
N ALA A 151 -1.39 17.74 -5.34
CA ALA A 151 -2.52 18.56 -4.91
C ALA A 151 -2.44 19.92 -5.59
N LEU A 152 -3.55 20.36 -6.17
CA LEU A 152 -3.63 21.70 -6.79
C LEU A 152 -3.90 22.73 -5.69
N ILE A 153 -2.92 23.60 -5.42
CA ILE A 153 -2.96 24.65 -4.41
C ILE A 153 -2.57 25.97 -5.06
N ASP A 154 -3.41 26.99 -4.96
CA ASP A 154 -3.22 28.27 -5.64
C ASP A 154 -2.97 28.14 -7.17
N GLY A 155 -3.60 27.13 -7.79
CA GLY A 155 -3.42 26.84 -9.21
C GLY A 155 -2.10 26.13 -9.57
N GLN A 156 -1.28 25.75 -8.58
CA GLN A 156 -0.02 25.04 -8.77
C GLN A 156 -0.12 23.58 -8.30
N PRO A 157 0.35 22.60 -9.08
CA PRO A 157 0.44 21.22 -8.65
C PRO A 157 1.60 21.07 -7.65
N ILE A 158 1.29 20.70 -6.43
CA ILE A 158 2.26 20.47 -5.35
C ILE A 158 2.39 18.97 -5.11
N ALA A 159 3.63 18.49 -5.10
CA ALA A 159 3.95 17.08 -4.88
C ALA A 159 3.60 16.63 -3.45
N ALA A 160 2.92 15.51 -3.35
CA ALA A 160 2.44 14.97 -2.07
C ALA A 160 2.37 13.44 -2.09
N SER A 161 2.16 12.87 -0.92
CA SER A 161 1.80 11.47 -0.71
C SER A 161 0.47 11.36 0.02
N LEU A 162 -0.40 10.45 -0.43
CA LEU A 162 -1.76 10.27 0.06
C LEU A 162 -1.92 8.91 0.73
N GLN A 163 -2.61 8.88 1.87
CA GLN A 163 -2.98 7.69 2.63
C GLN A 163 -4.33 7.88 3.31
N TRP A 164 -5.07 6.78 3.65
CA TRP A 164 -6.14 6.80 4.63
C TRP A 164 -5.58 6.91 6.06
N ASP A 165 -6.26 7.64 6.95
CA ASP A 165 -5.90 7.74 8.39
C ASP A 165 -6.43 6.56 9.24
N GLY A 166 -7.03 5.55 8.62
CA GLY A 166 -7.70 4.44 9.29
C GLY A 166 -9.16 4.72 9.64
N SER A 167 -9.67 5.88 9.25
CA SER A 167 -11.08 6.29 9.36
C SER A 167 -11.62 6.71 7.99
N SER A 168 -12.57 7.62 7.94
CA SER A 168 -13.09 8.19 6.69
C SER A 168 -12.28 9.39 6.16
N ARG A 169 -11.18 9.77 6.83
CA ARG A 169 -10.32 10.88 6.45
C ARG A 169 -9.10 10.43 5.68
N ALA A 170 -8.61 11.31 4.84
CA ALA A 170 -7.34 11.18 4.15
C ALA A 170 -6.24 11.98 4.84
N CYS A 171 -5.02 11.49 4.78
CA CYS A 171 -3.82 12.21 5.16
C CYS A 171 -3.00 12.53 3.92
N LEU A 172 -2.69 13.80 3.74
CA LEU A 172 -1.84 14.27 2.64
C LEU A 172 -0.53 14.81 3.22
N TYR A 173 0.57 14.20 2.81
CA TYR A 173 1.93 14.50 3.28
C TYR A 173 2.69 15.24 2.20
N PHE A 174 3.33 16.34 2.58
CA PHE A 174 4.23 17.15 1.77
C PHE A 174 5.68 17.00 2.25
N SER A 175 6.62 17.66 1.63
CA SER A 175 8.02 17.62 2.06
C SER A 175 8.15 18.06 3.52
N GLY A 176 8.86 17.28 4.34
CA GLY A 176 9.06 17.59 5.76
C GLY A 176 7.82 17.41 6.65
N SER A 177 6.73 16.81 6.15
CA SER A 177 5.59 16.42 6.99
C SER A 177 6.02 15.40 8.04
N SER A 178 5.36 15.44 9.20
CA SER A 178 5.53 14.44 10.25
C SER A 178 4.33 13.48 10.30
N SER A 179 4.60 12.22 10.65
CA SER A 179 3.56 11.18 10.76
C SER A 179 2.80 11.26 12.08
N HIS A 180 1.68 10.49 12.18
CA HIS A 180 0.94 10.31 13.43
C HIS A 180 1.77 9.62 14.53
N VAL A 181 2.83 8.91 14.16
CA VAL A 181 3.67 8.18 15.11
C VAL A 181 4.74 9.11 15.67
N LEU A 182 4.51 9.62 16.86
CA LEU A 182 5.46 10.44 17.62
C LEU A 182 5.96 11.70 16.89
N GLY A 183 5.27 12.17 15.84
CA GLY A 183 5.71 13.33 15.07
C GLY A 183 7.02 13.11 14.29
N LEU A 184 7.39 11.85 14.03
CA LEU A 184 8.58 11.50 13.26
C LEU A 184 8.30 11.59 11.75
N SER A 185 9.35 11.80 10.95
CA SER A 185 9.27 11.68 9.50
C SER A 185 8.98 10.23 9.10
N ASP A 186 8.24 10.05 8.01
CA ASP A 186 7.97 8.74 7.42
C ASP A 186 8.70 8.65 6.07
N THR A 187 9.73 7.80 6.01
CA THR A 187 10.61 7.67 4.85
C THR A 187 9.87 7.18 3.58
N GLU A 188 8.76 6.45 3.74
CA GLU A 188 7.96 6.02 2.61
C GLU A 188 7.17 7.20 2.04
N HIS A 189 6.55 8.04 2.88
CA HIS A 189 5.93 9.29 2.44
C HIS A 189 6.93 10.21 1.77
N ASP A 190 8.12 10.40 2.35
CA ASP A 190 9.18 11.22 1.76
C ASP A 190 9.60 10.72 0.38
N SER A 191 9.73 9.40 0.21
CA SER A 191 10.05 8.78 -1.07
C SER A 191 8.96 9.04 -2.12
N LEU A 192 7.68 8.95 -1.72
CA LEU A 192 6.55 9.18 -2.62
C LEU A 192 6.41 10.66 -2.99
N VAL A 193 6.67 11.58 -2.07
CA VAL A 193 6.72 13.03 -2.37
C VAL A 193 7.81 13.34 -3.39
N LYS A 194 9.03 12.77 -3.24
CA LYS A 194 10.10 12.92 -4.23
C LYS A 194 9.70 12.38 -5.60
N LYS A 195 9.08 11.19 -5.66
CA LYS A 195 8.56 10.63 -6.90
C LYS A 195 7.48 11.52 -7.53
N ALA A 196 6.57 12.07 -6.73
CA ALA A 196 5.57 13.02 -7.20
C ALA A 196 6.19 14.34 -7.71
N ALA A 197 7.40 14.66 -7.26
CA ALA A 197 8.18 15.82 -7.76
C ALA A 197 9.06 15.48 -8.99
N GLY A 198 9.03 14.23 -9.47
CA GLY A 198 9.86 13.80 -10.60
C GLY A 198 11.33 13.57 -10.26
N GLN A 199 11.63 13.24 -8.98
CA GLN A 199 12.97 13.03 -8.44
C GLN A 199 13.25 11.56 -8.12
#